data_690fbd5f4831e278b42d176828771100
#
_entry.id   690fbd5f4831e278b42d176828771100
#
_cell.length_a   1.000
_cell.length_b   1.000
_cell.length_c   1.000
_cell.angle_alpha   90.00
_cell.angle_beta   90.00
_cell.angle_gamma   90.00
#
_symmetry.space_group_name_H-M   'P 1'
#
loop_
_entity.id
_entity.type
_entity.pdbx_description
1 polymer ?
#
loop_
_entity_poly.entity_id
_entity_poly.type
_entity_poly.pdbx_seq_one_letter_code
_entity_poly.pdbx_strand_id
1 'polypeptide(L)'
;KTLTESSTGIIWIDNGTQSLESATVVDRNGNVNGGTNVTGKNFAVGSGAAILDADKSIAVGNKTAVFNADSSVALGYGSQVNGESNVLSVGAGPSGYGFSVDGAPETRRIINVSDGV
;
A
#
# COMPACT_ATOMS: atom_id res chain seq x y z
N LYS A 1 5.21 -6.30 17.36
CA LYS A 1 5.00 -7.66 16.96
C LYS A 1 5.71 -7.95 15.66
N THR A 2 6.26 -9.13 15.54
CA THR A 2 7.03 -9.50 14.36
C THR A 2 6.17 -10.32 13.42
N LEU A 3 6.15 -9.94 12.17
CA LEU A 3 5.61 -10.76 11.11
C LEU A 3 6.78 -11.50 10.50
N THR A 4 6.83 -12.81 10.70
CA THR A 4 7.98 -13.61 10.28
C THR A 4 7.58 -14.53 9.15
N GLU A 5 8.33 -14.46 8.07
CA GLU A 5 8.27 -15.48 7.06
C GLU A 5 8.86 -16.77 7.59
N SER A 6 8.35 -17.87 7.11
CA SER A 6 8.79 -19.16 7.60
C SER A 6 10.27 -19.42 7.37
N SER A 7 10.88 -18.74 6.43
CA SER A 7 12.25 -19.04 6.05
C SER A 7 13.23 -17.93 6.35
N THR A 8 12.99 -16.71 5.94
CA THR A 8 14.04 -15.70 5.96
C THR A 8 13.59 -14.31 6.30
N GLY A 9 12.39 -13.93 5.93
CA GLY A 9 11.99 -12.53 6.01
C GLY A 9 11.47 -12.16 7.38
N ILE A 10 11.85 -11.00 7.86
CA ILE A 10 11.29 -10.42 9.08
C ILE A 10 10.80 -9.04 8.74
N ILE A 11 9.53 -8.81 8.98
CA ILE A 11 8.91 -7.50 8.77
C ILE A 11 8.43 -7.00 10.12
N TRP A 12 8.92 -5.82 10.51
CA TRP A 12 8.48 -5.19 11.74
C TRP A 12 7.35 -4.23 11.46
N ILE A 13 6.29 -4.37 12.21
CA ILE A 13 5.13 -3.48 12.11
C ILE A 13 4.91 -2.88 13.49
N ASP A 14 5.07 -1.57 13.57
CA ASP A 14 4.78 -0.83 14.76
C ASP A 14 3.48 -0.08 14.55
N ASN A 15 2.42 -0.54 15.18
CA ASN A 15 1.12 0.09 15.01
C ASN A 15 0.72 0.93 16.21
N GLY A 16 1.68 1.19 17.11
CA GLY A 16 1.43 2.01 18.29
C GLY A 16 0.65 1.30 19.38
N THR A 17 0.23 0.08 19.12
CA THR A 17 -0.46 -0.75 20.11
C THR A 17 0.20 -2.10 20.12
N GLN A 18 -0.34 -3.05 20.79
CA GLN A 18 0.23 -4.39 20.80
C GLN A 18 -0.43 -5.32 19.78
N SER A 19 -1.37 -4.83 19.03
CA SER A 19 -2.07 -5.63 18.03
C SER A 19 -1.58 -5.30 16.64
N LEU A 20 -1.60 -6.29 15.77
CA LEU A 20 -1.29 -6.15 14.37
C LEU A 20 -2.57 -6.05 13.58
N GLU A 21 -2.63 -5.04 12.73
CA GLU A 21 -3.65 -5.00 11.69
C GLU A 21 -3.00 -5.49 10.41
N SER A 22 -3.59 -6.50 9.81
CA SER A 22 -3.05 -7.07 8.60
C SER A 22 -3.25 -6.14 7.42
N ALA A 23 -2.36 -6.25 6.45
CA ALA A 23 -2.60 -5.70 5.14
C ALA A 23 -3.68 -6.54 4.44
N THR A 24 -4.46 -5.91 3.60
CA THR A 24 -5.54 -6.57 2.87
C THR A 24 -5.33 -6.37 1.37
N VAL A 25 -5.41 -7.46 0.63
CA VAL A 25 -5.31 -7.41 -0.82
C VAL A 25 -6.52 -8.15 -1.41
N VAL A 26 -7.26 -7.46 -2.27
CA VAL A 26 -8.29 -8.08 -3.10
C VAL A 26 -8.00 -7.70 -4.54
N ASP A 27 -7.60 -8.67 -5.34
CA ASP A 27 -7.25 -8.41 -6.73
C ASP A 27 -8.50 -8.22 -7.58
N ARG A 28 -8.32 -7.94 -8.87
CA ARG A 28 -9.44 -7.69 -9.76
C ARG A 28 -10.35 -8.88 -9.95
N ASN A 29 -9.83 -10.08 -9.72
CA ASN A 29 -10.62 -11.31 -9.83
C ASN A 29 -11.28 -11.69 -8.51
N GLY A 30 -11.13 -10.86 -7.47
CA GLY A 30 -11.73 -11.11 -6.19
C GLY A 30 -10.94 -12.04 -5.28
N ASN A 31 -9.70 -12.35 -5.61
CA ASN A 31 -8.87 -13.20 -4.77
C ASN A 31 -8.40 -12.40 -3.56
N VAL A 32 -8.75 -12.87 -2.38
CA VAL A 32 -8.45 -12.17 -1.13
C VAL A 32 -7.14 -12.70 -0.58
N ASN A 33 -6.19 -11.79 -0.34
CA ASN A 33 -4.88 -12.08 0.25
C ASN A 33 -4.16 -13.21 -0.46
N GLY A 34 -4.27 -13.24 -1.78
CA GLY A 34 -3.61 -14.23 -2.60
C GLY A 34 -4.33 -15.55 -2.72
N GLY A 35 -5.02 -16.00 -1.69
CA GLY A 35 -5.77 -17.25 -1.73
C GLY A 35 -5.01 -18.38 -2.39
N THR A 36 -5.73 -19.20 -3.16
CA THR A 36 -5.13 -20.31 -3.90
C THR A 36 -4.86 -19.98 -5.36
N ASN A 37 -5.27 -18.82 -5.81
CA ASN A 37 -5.16 -18.43 -7.21
C ASN A 37 -4.61 -17.03 -7.31
N VAL A 38 -3.31 -16.89 -7.09
CA VAL A 38 -2.63 -15.61 -7.00
C VAL A 38 -2.36 -15.08 -8.39
N THR A 39 -3.26 -14.28 -8.93
CA THR A 39 -3.10 -13.71 -10.26
C THR A 39 -2.82 -12.21 -10.25
N GLY A 40 -3.17 -11.52 -9.18
CA GLY A 40 -3.04 -10.07 -9.12
C GLY A 40 -1.62 -9.59 -9.00
N LYS A 41 -0.74 -10.37 -8.37
CA LYS A 41 0.68 -10.03 -8.19
C LYS A 41 0.85 -8.72 -7.43
N ASN A 42 0.08 -8.56 -6.37
CA ASN A 42 0.13 -7.38 -5.53
C ASN A 42 1.05 -7.59 -4.34
N PHE A 43 1.52 -6.50 -3.77
CA PHE A 43 2.37 -6.55 -2.59
C PHE A 43 1.95 -5.44 -1.63
N ALA A 44 1.51 -5.82 -0.44
CA ALA A 44 1.08 -4.85 0.57
C ALA A 44 1.76 -5.14 1.89
N VAL A 45 2.36 -4.12 2.48
CA VAL A 45 3.06 -4.22 3.77
C VAL A 45 2.69 -3.00 4.61
N GLY A 46 2.26 -3.26 5.81
CA GLY A 46 1.95 -2.23 6.78
C GLY A 46 0.59 -2.44 7.42
N SER A 47 0.45 -1.95 8.63
CA SER A 47 -0.81 -2.04 9.36
C SER A 47 -1.85 -1.20 8.63
N GLY A 48 -2.93 -1.84 8.23
CA GLY A 48 -3.99 -1.17 7.49
C GLY A 48 -3.69 -0.84 6.03
N ALA A 49 -2.58 -1.35 5.49
CA ALA A 49 -2.32 -1.21 4.05
C ALA A 49 -3.37 -2.01 3.27
N ALA A 50 -3.88 -1.46 2.19
CA ALA A 50 -4.94 -2.09 1.43
C ALA A 50 -4.75 -1.93 -0.07
N ILE A 51 -4.94 -3.01 -0.80
CA ILE A 51 -5.00 -3.01 -2.26
C ILE A 51 -6.32 -3.68 -2.61
N LEU A 52 -7.22 -2.94 -3.25
CA LEU A 52 -8.57 -3.42 -3.53
C LEU A 52 -8.93 -3.18 -4.98
N ASP A 53 -9.38 -4.23 -5.65
CA ASP A 53 -9.77 -4.18 -7.05
C ASP A 53 -8.62 -3.62 -7.90
N ALA A 54 -7.44 -4.20 -7.73
CA ALA A 54 -6.22 -3.72 -8.37
C ALA A 54 -5.27 -4.89 -8.61
N ASP A 55 -4.49 -4.80 -9.67
CA ASP A 55 -3.49 -5.81 -10.00
C ASP A 55 -2.12 -5.16 -10.12
N LYS A 56 -1.07 -5.94 -9.84
CA LYS A 56 0.33 -5.56 -10.05
C LYS A 56 0.68 -4.27 -9.34
N SER A 57 0.16 -4.10 -8.14
CA SER A 57 0.31 -2.86 -7.39
C SER A 57 1.00 -3.10 -6.07
N ILE A 58 1.52 -2.02 -5.52
CA ILE A 58 2.30 -2.05 -4.28
C ILE A 58 1.76 -1.00 -3.32
N ALA A 59 1.55 -1.41 -2.08
CA ALA A 59 1.19 -0.50 -1.01
C ALA A 59 2.12 -0.76 0.16
N VAL A 60 2.97 0.19 0.49
CA VAL A 60 3.95 0.04 1.56
C VAL A 60 3.82 1.20 2.53
N GLY A 61 3.44 0.87 3.74
CA GLY A 61 3.27 1.82 4.82
C GLY A 61 1.91 1.66 5.50
N ASN A 62 1.82 2.16 6.71
CA ASN A 62 0.56 2.17 7.45
C ASN A 62 -0.50 2.93 6.68
N LYS A 63 -1.66 2.35 6.58
CA LYS A 63 -2.86 2.98 6.01
C LYS A 63 -2.66 3.48 4.58
N THR A 64 -1.77 2.82 3.84
CA THR A 64 -1.65 3.04 2.41
C THR A 64 -2.81 2.39 1.68
N ALA A 65 -3.14 2.90 0.52
CA ALA A 65 -4.27 2.37 -0.23
C ALA A 65 -4.03 2.45 -1.73
N VAL A 66 -4.34 1.35 -2.44
CA VAL A 66 -4.40 1.35 -3.90
C VAL A 66 -5.74 0.76 -4.26
N PHE A 67 -6.61 1.59 -4.84
CA PHE A 67 -7.98 1.20 -5.17
C PHE A 67 -8.27 1.40 -6.65
N ASN A 68 -8.89 0.41 -7.26
CA ASN A 68 -9.34 0.48 -8.67
C ASN A 68 -8.24 0.93 -9.60
N ALA A 69 -7.05 0.35 -9.45
CA ALA A 69 -5.88 0.80 -10.19
C ALA A 69 -4.99 -0.39 -10.53
N ASP A 70 -4.16 -0.23 -11.52
CA ASP A 70 -3.19 -1.25 -11.89
C ASP A 70 -1.80 -0.65 -11.94
N SER A 71 -0.79 -1.47 -11.65
CA SER A 71 0.62 -1.10 -11.83
C SER A 71 0.94 0.20 -11.11
N SER A 72 0.40 0.37 -9.91
CA SER A 72 0.55 1.61 -9.15
C SER A 72 1.18 1.32 -7.80
N VAL A 73 1.75 2.37 -7.22
CA VAL A 73 2.47 2.27 -5.96
C VAL A 73 1.98 3.37 -5.02
N ALA A 74 1.60 2.96 -3.81
CA ALA A 74 1.35 3.90 -2.72
C ALA A 74 2.43 3.68 -1.68
N LEU A 75 3.21 4.71 -1.41
CA LEU A 75 4.38 4.61 -0.57
C LEU A 75 4.38 5.66 0.52
N GLY A 76 4.43 5.22 1.75
CA GLY A 76 4.47 6.08 2.92
C GLY A 76 3.13 6.19 3.61
N TYR A 77 3.15 6.54 4.88
CA TYR A 77 1.97 6.61 5.74
C TYR A 77 0.84 7.36 5.04
N GLY A 78 -0.29 6.70 4.89
CA GLY A 78 -1.50 7.32 4.36
C GLY A 78 -1.50 7.63 2.87
N SER A 79 -0.46 7.24 2.14
CA SER A 79 -0.40 7.49 0.70
C SER A 79 -1.50 6.71 -0.02
N GLN A 80 -2.09 7.31 -1.04
CA GLN A 80 -3.25 6.73 -1.70
C GLN A 80 -3.20 6.84 -3.21
N VAL A 81 -3.69 5.79 -3.87
CA VAL A 81 -3.99 5.78 -5.29
C VAL A 81 -5.46 5.42 -5.41
N ASN A 82 -6.22 6.23 -6.12
CA ASN A 82 -7.65 6.01 -6.24
C ASN A 82 -8.08 6.21 -7.70
N GLY A 83 -8.18 5.10 -8.42
CA GLY A 83 -8.66 5.09 -9.79
C GLY A 83 -7.64 5.40 -10.87
N GLU A 84 -6.39 5.67 -10.49
CA GLU A 84 -5.34 6.02 -11.45
C GLU A 84 -4.35 4.89 -11.58
N SER A 85 -4.04 4.49 -12.79
CA SER A 85 -3.06 3.43 -13.03
C SER A 85 -1.71 3.99 -13.45
N ASN A 86 -0.67 3.20 -13.24
CA ASN A 86 0.70 3.54 -13.65
C ASN A 86 1.24 4.78 -12.93
N VAL A 87 0.91 4.94 -11.66
CA VAL A 87 1.36 6.09 -10.88
C VAL A 87 2.11 5.65 -9.63
N LEU A 88 2.98 6.52 -9.16
CA LEU A 88 3.58 6.43 -7.84
C LEU A 88 2.99 7.55 -7.00
N SER A 89 2.27 7.19 -5.96
CA SER A 89 1.71 8.15 -5.02
C SER A 89 2.55 8.18 -3.77
N VAL A 90 2.97 9.38 -3.37
CA VAL A 90 3.72 9.58 -2.15
C VAL A 90 2.98 10.48 -1.17
N GLY A 91 1.67 10.55 -1.29
CA GLY A 91 0.86 11.37 -0.40
C GLY A 91 -0.59 10.91 -0.39
N ALA A 92 -1.35 11.49 0.53
CA ALA A 92 -2.76 11.17 0.67
C ALA A 92 -3.63 11.84 -0.39
N GLY A 93 -3.07 12.84 -1.08
CA GLY A 93 -3.84 13.63 -2.01
C GLY A 93 -4.66 14.70 -1.30
N PRO A 94 -5.32 15.54 -2.07
CA PRO A 94 -6.13 16.61 -1.49
C PRO A 94 -7.38 16.06 -0.80
N SER A 95 -7.98 16.88 0.02
CA SER A 95 -9.21 16.54 0.72
C SER A 95 -10.26 16.04 -0.29
N GLY A 96 -10.82 14.88 0.01
CA GLY A 96 -11.81 14.25 -0.87
C GLY A 96 -11.22 13.29 -1.91
N TYR A 97 -9.91 13.20 -2.00
CA TYR A 97 -9.30 12.30 -2.98
C TYR A 97 -9.51 10.82 -2.64
N GLY A 98 -9.54 10.49 -1.41
CA GLY A 98 -9.72 9.11 -0.99
C GLY A 98 -10.13 9.10 0.48
N PHE A 99 -9.54 8.20 1.23
CA PHE A 99 -9.79 8.18 2.66
C PHE A 99 -9.11 9.33 3.36
N SER A 100 -9.73 9.80 4.42
CA SER A 100 -9.08 10.70 5.34
C SER A 100 -8.24 9.87 6.31
N VAL A 101 -6.95 10.18 6.37
CA VAL A 101 -6.04 9.52 7.31
C VAL A 101 -5.38 10.61 8.15
N ASP A 102 -5.62 10.57 9.45
CA ASP A 102 -5.08 11.58 10.36
C ASP A 102 -3.57 11.64 10.29
N GLY A 103 -3.06 12.84 10.08
CA GLY A 103 -1.62 13.08 10.07
C GLY A 103 -0.92 12.69 8.79
N ALA A 104 -1.64 12.17 7.79
CA ALA A 104 -1.02 11.85 6.53
C ALA A 104 -0.81 13.12 5.71
N PRO A 105 0.40 13.37 5.22
CA PRO A 105 0.63 14.53 4.36
C PRO A 105 -0.07 14.36 3.03
N GLU A 106 -0.63 15.44 2.51
CA GLU A 106 -1.26 15.40 1.19
C GLU A 106 -0.25 15.13 0.10
N THR A 107 0.95 15.69 0.25
CA THR A 107 2.04 15.52 -0.72
C THR A 107 3.35 15.30 0.03
N ARG A 108 4.33 14.74 -0.67
CA ARG A 108 5.70 14.62 -0.17
C ARG A 108 6.67 15.06 -1.25
N ARG A 109 7.81 15.60 -0.83
CA ARG A 109 8.88 15.90 -1.78
C ARG A 109 9.72 14.65 -1.98
N ILE A 110 10.27 14.51 -3.16
CA ILE A 110 11.23 13.46 -3.47
C ILE A 110 12.60 14.13 -3.58
N ILE A 111 13.51 13.74 -2.72
CA ILE A 111 14.84 14.35 -2.64
C ILE A 111 15.92 13.31 -2.90
N ASN A 112 17.15 13.81 -3.18
CA ASN A 112 18.31 12.96 -3.42
C ASN A 112 18.13 12.06 -4.64
N VAL A 113 17.50 12.61 -5.65
CA VAL A 113 17.26 11.92 -6.91
C VAL A 113 18.17 12.55 -7.96
N SER A 114 19.00 11.72 -8.56
CA SER A 114 19.87 12.18 -9.65
C SER A 114 19.08 12.25 -10.95
N ASP A 115 19.63 12.99 -11.91
CA ASP A 115 19.08 12.97 -13.25
C ASP A 115 19.07 11.54 -13.79
N GLY A 116 18.06 11.22 -14.56
CA GLY A 116 17.91 9.87 -15.07
C GLY A 116 19.04 9.48 -15.99
N VAL A 117 19.13 10.09 -17.11
CA VAL A 117 20.20 9.80 -18.09
C VAL A 117 20.58 11.07 -18.83
#